data_30ab354f0ec12eba3e999ac7d693a976
#
_entry.id   30ab354f0ec12eba3e999ac7d693a976
#
_cell.length_a   1.000
_cell.length_b   1.000
_cell.length_c   1.000
_cell.angle_alpha   90.00
_cell.angle_beta   90.00
_cell.angle_gamma   90.00
#
_symmetry.space_group_name_H-M   'P 1'
#
loop_
_entity.id
_entity.type
_entity.pdbx_description
1 polymer ?
#
loop_
_entity_poly.entity_id
_entity_poly.type
_entity_poly.pdbx_seq_one_letter_code
_entity_poly.pdbx_strand_id
1 'polypeptide(L)'
;EQIDNKTYIEYEKPIKLHENESFHGSIDAYIPSTHVLIEQKSNGVDLTKPENRPNGNHTEKITPFSQAKRYDDHLGSKEKANFLVLSNFNQIVVYDVRESIDTKPIIINIEDLEKDLYLLNFLVKPDDSKRLEKEKRVSFAAGTLVSQIYNELADIFAKYDQTADEQIKHSINTLCVRLVFCLYAEDAGLFPTKEQFYNYLEPVKPNKMGLALKALFKTLDTKDRKAEDPFWEDENPELAQFPYVNGGLFADEDIIIPPFTEKLKDIILNKASRGFDWSDISPTIFGAVFESTLNPDTRREGGMHYTSIENIHKVIDPLFLDDLKAKLEKIKQYKNQKTIHDKAVAFQEELANLTFFDPACGSGNFLTETFL
;
A
#
# COMPACT_ATOMS: atom_id res chain seq x y z
N GLU A 1 -34.40 -6.54 -6.73
CA GLU A 1 -33.61 -6.19 -5.56
C GLU A 1 -33.64 -4.67 -5.39
N GLN A 2 -34.22 -4.19 -4.28
CA GLN A 2 -34.18 -2.77 -3.93
C GLN A 2 -32.76 -2.48 -3.44
N ILE A 3 -31.98 -1.84 -4.28
CA ILE A 3 -30.69 -1.30 -3.87
C ILE A 3 -30.98 -0.17 -2.87
N ASP A 4 -30.52 -0.31 -1.63
CA ASP A 4 -30.57 0.77 -0.66
C ASP A 4 -29.60 1.88 -1.13
N ASN A 5 -30.16 2.91 -1.76
CA ASN A 5 -29.40 4.00 -2.38
C ASN A 5 -28.41 4.68 -1.44
N LYS A 6 -28.64 4.65 -0.13
CA LYS A 6 -27.75 5.25 0.87
C LYS A 6 -26.47 4.47 1.10
N THR A 7 -26.49 3.17 0.83
CA THR A 7 -25.32 2.29 1.02
C THR A 7 -24.49 2.18 -0.26
N TYR A 8 -25.09 2.46 -1.42
CA TYR A 8 -24.43 2.29 -2.71
C TYR A 8 -23.84 3.58 -3.26
N ILE A 9 -24.52 4.71 -3.12
CA ILE A 9 -24.08 6.03 -3.60
C ILE A 9 -24.24 7.05 -2.48
N GLU A 10 -23.18 7.81 -2.22
CA GLU A 10 -23.22 8.97 -1.35
C GLU A 10 -23.43 10.22 -2.22
N TYR A 11 -24.57 10.90 -2.03
CA TYR A 11 -24.89 12.16 -2.73
C TYR A 11 -24.46 13.36 -1.89
N GLU A 12 -24.07 14.45 -2.54
CA GLU A 12 -23.67 15.71 -1.90
C GLU A 12 -22.64 15.47 -0.77
N LYS A 13 -21.64 14.62 -1.05
CA LYS A 13 -20.62 14.29 -0.05
C LYS A 13 -19.78 15.52 0.29
N PRO A 14 -19.80 16.02 1.54
CA PRO A 14 -19.09 17.23 1.92
C PRO A 14 -17.58 17.02 1.95
N ILE A 15 -16.83 18.01 1.45
CA ILE A 15 -15.37 18.04 1.47
C ILE A 15 -14.88 19.35 2.07
N LYS A 16 -13.86 19.27 2.93
CA LYS A 16 -13.12 20.43 3.42
C LYS A 16 -11.98 20.71 2.46
N LEU A 17 -12.03 21.84 1.77
CA LEU A 17 -11.04 22.24 0.77
C LEU A 17 -9.79 22.93 1.37
N HIS A 18 -9.87 23.41 2.64
CA HIS A 18 -8.73 23.98 3.38
C HIS A 18 -8.92 23.78 4.87
N GLU A 19 -7.83 23.52 5.62
CA GLU A 19 -7.88 23.30 7.07
C GLU A 19 -8.32 24.54 7.88
N ASN A 20 -8.19 25.75 7.33
CA ASN A 20 -8.44 27.04 8.01
C ASN A 20 -9.54 27.90 7.41
N GLU A 21 -10.28 27.45 6.39
CA GLU A 21 -11.32 28.26 5.75
C GLU A 21 -12.69 27.57 5.83
N SER A 22 -13.72 28.40 5.99
CA SER A 22 -15.14 28.00 6.00
C SER A 22 -15.67 27.53 4.63
N PHE A 23 -14.80 27.29 3.65
CA PHE A 23 -15.18 26.86 2.30
C PHE A 23 -15.29 25.35 2.24
N HIS A 24 -16.54 24.88 2.15
CA HIS A 24 -16.88 23.47 1.96
C HIS A 24 -17.32 23.27 0.50
N GLY A 25 -16.67 22.31 -0.17
CA GLY A 25 -17.19 21.77 -1.43
C GLY A 25 -18.05 20.54 -1.16
N SER A 26 -18.89 20.16 -2.12
CA SER A 26 -19.53 18.85 -2.12
C SER A 26 -19.27 18.12 -3.42
N ILE A 27 -19.08 16.81 -3.35
CA ILE A 27 -19.07 15.92 -4.50
C ILE A 27 -20.51 15.59 -4.83
N ASP A 28 -20.92 15.76 -6.08
CA ASP A 28 -22.32 15.50 -6.48
C ASP A 28 -22.73 14.06 -6.19
N ALA A 29 -21.87 13.09 -6.53
CA ALA A 29 -22.07 11.69 -6.13
C ALA A 29 -20.73 10.95 -6.00
N TYR A 30 -20.66 10.03 -5.04
CA TYR A 30 -19.51 9.15 -4.82
C TYR A 30 -19.99 7.70 -4.58
N ILE A 31 -19.33 6.76 -5.24
CA ILE A 31 -19.61 5.32 -5.09
C ILE A 31 -18.49 4.67 -4.28
N PRO A 32 -18.69 4.38 -2.99
CA PRO A 32 -17.63 3.85 -2.12
C PRO A 32 -17.08 2.49 -2.56
N SER A 33 -17.94 1.60 -3.06
CA SER A 33 -17.57 0.22 -3.41
C SER A 33 -16.63 0.12 -4.62
N THR A 34 -16.68 1.09 -5.52
CA THR A 34 -15.89 1.11 -6.76
C THR A 34 -14.95 2.31 -6.85
N HIS A 35 -14.98 3.19 -5.82
CA HIS A 35 -14.19 4.40 -5.77
C HIS A 35 -14.39 5.31 -7.00
N VAL A 36 -15.64 5.60 -7.30
CA VAL A 36 -16.01 6.47 -8.42
C VAL A 36 -16.53 7.80 -7.90
N LEU A 37 -15.91 8.89 -8.32
CA LEU A 37 -16.36 10.25 -8.06
C LEU A 37 -17.10 10.76 -9.31
N ILE A 38 -18.31 11.25 -9.13
CA ILE A 38 -19.17 11.77 -10.19
C ILE A 38 -19.38 13.27 -9.97
N GLU A 39 -19.11 14.06 -11.00
CA GLU A 39 -19.38 15.49 -11.05
C GLU A 39 -20.40 15.76 -12.16
N GLN A 40 -21.57 16.28 -11.78
CA GLN A 40 -22.68 16.54 -12.69
C GLN A 40 -22.68 18.01 -13.10
N LYS A 41 -22.85 18.27 -14.39
CA LYS A 41 -23.01 19.61 -14.94
C LYS A 41 -24.38 19.79 -15.57
N SER A 42 -24.79 21.06 -15.69
CA SER A 42 -26.05 21.39 -16.37
C SER A 42 -25.98 21.04 -17.85
N ASN A 43 -27.13 20.79 -18.45
CA ASN A 43 -27.24 20.57 -19.88
C ASN A 43 -26.66 21.73 -20.66
N GLY A 44 -25.86 21.45 -21.69
CA GLY A 44 -25.22 22.46 -22.55
C GLY A 44 -23.85 22.95 -22.07
N VAL A 45 -23.38 22.53 -20.89
CA VAL A 45 -22.01 22.81 -20.43
C VAL A 45 -21.02 21.93 -21.20
N ASP A 46 -19.96 22.53 -21.74
CA ASP A 46 -18.87 21.82 -22.39
C ASP A 46 -17.94 21.22 -21.31
N LEU A 47 -17.95 19.90 -21.17
CA LEU A 47 -17.18 19.19 -20.14
C LEU A 47 -15.65 19.33 -20.31
N THR A 48 -15.17 19.84 -21.43
CA THR A 48 -13.75 20.00 -21.73
C THR A 48 -13.24 21.43 -21.51
N LYS A 49 -14.13 22.42 -21.40
CA LYS A 49 -13.76 23.83 -21.28
C LYS A 49 -13.83 24.34 -19.85
N PRO A 50 -12.97 25.34 -19.52
CA PRO A 50 -13.04 25.99 -18.24
C PRO A 50 -14.32 26.82 -18.07
N GLU A 51 -14.96 26.70 -16.91
CA GLU A 51 -16.10 27.53 -16.49
C GLU A 51 -15.69 28.44 -15.32
N ASN A 52 -16.43 29.54 -15.18
CA ASN A 52 -16.29 30.43 -14.03
C ASN A 52 -16.95 29.79 -12.82
N ARG A 53 -16.16 29.49 -11.76
CA ARG A 53 -16.64 28.91 -10.52
C ARG A 53 -16.27 29.78 -9.33
N PRO A 54 -17.17 29.91 -8.34
CA PRO A 54 -16.81 30.56 -7.07
C PRO A 54 -15.71 29.77 -6.36
N ASN A 55 -14.71 30.49 -5.83
CA ASN A 55 -13.68 29.95 -4.96
C ASN A 55 -13.48 30.93 -3.80
N GLY A 56 -14.21 30.72 -2.71
CA GLY A 56 -14.28 31.69 -1.62
C GLY A 56 -14.81 33.06 -2.11
N ASN A 57 -14.03 34.11 -1.91
CA ASN A 57 -14.36 35.48 -2.33
C ASN A 57 -13.96 35.81 -3.78
N HIS A 58 -13.44 34.83 -4.54
CA HIS A 58 -12.98 35.00 -5.90
C HIS A 58 -13.72 34.09 -6.88
N THR A 59 -13.69 34.42 -8.16
CA THR A 59 -14.15 33.55 -9.24
C THR A 59 -12.92 33.05 -9.99
N GLU A 60 -12.80 31.73 -10.13
CA GLU A 60 -11.74 31.11 -10.92
C GLU A 60 -12.30 30.43 -12.17
N LYS A 61 -11.44 30.29 -13.19
CA LYS A 61 -11.74 29.48 -14.38
C LYS A 61 -11.15 28.09 -14.20
N ILE A 62 -12.01 27.09 -14.06
CA ILE A 62 -11.63 25.69 -13.82
C ILE A 62 -12.43 24.77 -14.72
N THR A 63 -11.80 23.73 -15.27
CA THR A 63 -12.51 22.69 -16.02
C THR A 63 -13.28 21.78 -15.07
N PRO A 64 -14.37 21.14 -15.52
CA PRO A 64 -15.07 20.13 -14.73
C PRO A 64 -14.14 19.01 -14.23
N PHE A 65 -13.18 18.58 -15.05
CA PHE A 65 -12.15 17.62 -14.66
C PHE A 65 -11.28 18.15 -13.50
N SER A 66 -10.76 19.36 -13.62
CA SER A 66 -9.92 19.95 -12.57
C SER A 66 -10.68 20.16 -11.27
N GLN A 67 -11.99 20.43 -11.35
CA GLN A 67 -12.86 20.52 -10.16
C GLN A 67 -13.00 19.14 -9.49
N ALA A 68 -13.36 18.11 -10.24
CA ALA A 68 -13.50 16.75 -9.75
C ALA A 68 -12.18 16.23 -9.15
N LYS A 69 -11.05 16.51 -9.81
CA LYS A 69 -9.71 16.14 -9.34
C LYS A 69 -9.34 16.86 -8.04
N ARG A 70 -9.68 18.15 -7.91
CA ARG A 70 -9.49 18.88 -6.65
C ARG A 70 -10.26 18.22 -5.50
N TYR A 71 -11.48 17.78 -5.73
CA TYR A 71 -12.25 17.07 -4.72
C TYR A 71 -11.59 15.73 -4.35
N ASP A 72 -11.17 14.97 -5.34
CA ASP A 72 -10.42 13.73 -5.12
C ASP A 72 -9.15 13.97 -4.29
N ASP A 73 -8.39 15.05 -4.58
CA ASP A 73 -7.16 15.36 -3.87
C ASP A 73 -7.37 15.64 -2.37
N HIS A 74 -8.59 16.01 -1.96
CA HIS A 74 -8.97 16.25 -0.57
C HIS A 74 -9.67 15.06 0.11
N LEU A 75 -9.94 13.98 -0.62
CA LEU A 75 -10.40 12.72 -0.01
C LEU A 75 -9.29 12.03 0.75
N GLY A 76 -9.67 11.29 1.79
CA GLY A 76 -8.74 10.42 2.53
C GLY A 76 -8.12 9.36 1.61
N SER A 77 -6.94 8.86 1.95
CA SER A 77 -6.20 7.89 1.13
C SER A 77 -7.02 6.62 0.80
N LYS A 78 -7.90 6.20 1.69
CA LYS A 78 -8.82 5.05 1.49
C LYS A 78 -10.03 5.36 0.62
N GLU A 79 -10.29 6.63 0.31
CA GLU A 79 -11.45 7.09 -0.46
C GLU A 79 -11.07 7.71 -1.81
N LYS A 80 -9.78 7.67 -2.18
CA LYS A 80 -9.29 8.18 -3.46
C LYS A 80 -10.03 7.53 -4.62
N ALA A 81 -10.42 8.34 -5.59
CA ALA A 81 -11.15 7.86 -6.75
C ALA A 81 -10.26 7.03 -7.68
N ASN A 82 -10.79 5.92 -8.16
CA ASN A 82 -10.25 5.15 -9.29
C ASN A 82 -10.66 5.79 -10.61
N PHE A 83 -11.88 6.33 -10.65
CA PHE A 83 -12.44 6.97 -11.84
C PHE A 83 -13.10 8.30 -11.48
N LEU A 84 -12.88 9.31 -12.33
CA LEU A 84 -13.64 10.54 -12.30
C LEU A 84 -14.63 10.52 -13.47
N VAL A 85 -15.90 10.66 -13.18
CA VAL A 85 -16.99 10.65 -14.15
C VAL A 85 -17.61 12.05 -14.21
N LEU A 86 -17.60 12.65 -15.38
CA LEU A 86 -18.25 13.91 -15.63
C LEU A 86 -19.49 13.68 -16.50
N SER A 87 -20.59 14.33 -16.19
CA SER A 87 -21.80 14.23 -17.00
C SER A 87 -22.48 15.59 -17.17
N ASN A 88 -23.14 15.79 -18.33
CA ASN A 88 -23.94 16.98 -18.62
C ASN A 88 -25.30 16.64 -19.24
N PHE A 89 -25.83 15.44 -19.03
CA PHE A 89 -27.04 14.86 -19.61
C PHE A 89 -27.00 14.57 -21.13
N ASN A 90 -25.95 15.02 -21.86
CA ASN A 90 -25.73 14.68 -23.25
C ASN A 90 -24.55 13.73 -23.43
N GLN A 91 -23.58 13.85 -22.55
CA GLN A 91 -22.34 13.07 -22.59
C GLN A 91 -21.94 12.62 -21.18
N ILE A 92 -21.28 11.47 -21.12
CA ILE A 92 -20.53 10.98 -19.97
C ILE A 92 -19.07 10.93 -20.38
N VAL A 93 -18.19 11.56 -19.61
CA VAL A 93 -16.75 11.56 -19.82
C VAL A 93 -16.09 10.88 -18.64
N VAL A 94 -15.39 9.79 -18.89
CA VAL A 94 -14.75 8.96 -17.86
C VAL A 94 -13.24 9.13 -17.92
N TYR A 95 -12.64 9.51 -16.82
CA TYR A 95 -11.19 9.55 -16.62
C TYR A 95 -10.78 8.44 -15.66
N ASP A 96 -9.89 7.57 -16.10
CA ASP A 96 -9.20 6.63 -15.23
C ASP A 96 -8.01 7.35 -14.59
N VAL A 97 -8.06 7.55 -13.27
CA VAL A 97 -7.03 8.34 -12.55
C VAL A 97 -6.09 7.49 -11.72
N ARG A 98 -6.11 6.15 -11.88
CA ARG A 98 -5.27 5.21 -11.16
C ARG A 98 -3.80 5.25 -11.57
N GLU A 99 -3.48 5.60 -12.81
CA GLU A 99 -2.12 5.52 -13.32
C GLU A 99 -1.49 6.87 -13.68
N SER A 100 -2.20 7.73 -14.38
CA SER A 100 -1.66 9.02 -14.83
C SER A 100 -2.80 9.94 -15.27
N ILE A 101 -2.61 11.24 -15.05
CA ILE A 101 -3.54 12.29 -15.49
C ILE A 101 -3.59 12.42 -17.02
N ASP A 102 -2.63 11.85 -17.75
CA ASP A 102 -2.50 11.96 -19.21
C ASP A 102 -3.28 10.89 -20.00
N THR A 103 -4.07 10.04 -19.33
CA THR A 103 -4.92 9.06 -20.02
C THR A 103 -6.03 9.80 -20.78
N LYS A 104 -6.18 9.47 -22.08
CA LYS A 104 -7.30 10.00 -22.88
C LYS A 104 -8.62 9.56 -22.26
N PRO A 105 -9.56 10.50 -22.01
CA PRO A 105 -10.85 10.13 -21.46
C PRO A 105 -11.68 9.30 -22.44
N ILE A 106 -12.52 8.43 -21.88
CA ILE A 106 -13.58 7.76 -22.62
C ILE A 106 -14.77 8.70 -22.70
N ILE A 107 -15.27 8.98 -23.89
CA ILE A 107 -16.43 9.85 -24.11
C ILE A 107 -17.57 8.98 -24.62
N ILE A 108 -18.69 9.00 -23.89
CA ILE A 108 -19.91 8.27 -24.22
C ILE A 108 -21.01 9.28 -24.43
N ASN A 109 -21.61 9.29 -25.62
CA ASN A 109 -22.82 10.09 -25.89
C ASN A 109 -24.03 9.36 -25.32
N ILE A 110 -24.95 10.08 -24.67
CA ILE A 110 -26.15 9.47 -24.09
C ILE A 110 -27.03 8.77 -25.15
N GLU A 111 -27.02 9.27 -26.38
CA GLU A 111 -27.73 8.65 -27.50
C GLU A 111 -27.18 7.25 -27.84
N ASP A 112 -25.90 7.00 -27.61
CA ASP A 112 -25.24 5.73 -27.87
C ASP A 112 -25.10 4.86 -26.61
N LEU A 113 -25.63 5.29 -25.47
CA LEU A 113 -25.43 4.63 -24.17
C LEU A 113 -25.81 3.15 -24.19
N GLU A 114 -26.84 2.75 -24.92
CA GLU A 114 -27.25 1.33 -25.01
C GLU A 114 -26.13 0.46 -25.60
N LYS A 115 -25.36 0.98 -26.56
CA LYS A 115 -24.25 0.27 -27.20
C LYS A 115 -22.99 0.27 -26.31
N ASP A 116 -22.77 1.38 -25.59
CA ASP A 116 -21.55 1.67 -24.85
C ASP A 116 -21.67 1.39 -23.34
N LEU A 117 -22.80 0.83 -22.90
CA LEU A 117 -23.08 0.56 -21.48
C LEU A 117 -21.98 -0.29 -20.81
N TYR A 118 -21.37 -1.19 -21.56
CA TYR A 118 -20.27 -2.03 -21.06
C TYR A 118 -19.05 -1.23 -20.58
N LEU A 119 -18.84 -0.02 -21.11
CA LEU A 119 -17.77 0.90 -20.71
C LEU A 119 -18.01 1.46 -19.29
N LEU A 120 -19.22 1.35 -18.76
CA LEU A 120 -19.60 1.81 -17.42
C LEU A 120 -19.68 0.67 -16.38
N ASN A 121 -19.23 -0.55 -16.71
CA ASN A 121 -19.30 -1.69 -15.81
C ASN A 121 -18.54 -1.43 -14.47
N PHE A 122 -17.53 -0.57 -14.48
CA PHE A 122 -16.79 -0.16 -13.28
C PHE A 122 -17.67 0.57 -12.24
N LEU A 123 -18.84 1.10 -12.61
CA LEU A 123 -19.78 1.70 -11.67
C LEU A 123 -20.41 0.65 -10.72
N VAL A 124 -20.48 -0.61 -11.16
CA VAL A 124 -21.19 -1.69 -10.45
C VAL A 124 -20.23 -2.73 -9.89
N LYS A 125 -19.11 -2.96 -10.56
CA LYS A 125 -18.08 -3.94 -10.18
C LYS A 125 -16.73 -3.26 -10.15
N PRO A 126 -15.93 -3.47 -9.07
CA PRO A 126 -14.56 -3.00 -9.06
C PRO A 126 -13.81 -3.55 -10.27
N ASP A 127 -13.13 -2.67 -11.00
CA ASP A 127 -12.23 -3.10 -12.06
C ASP A 127 -10.84 -3.34 -11.47
N ASP A 128 -10.57 -4.59 -11.12
CA ASP A 128 -9.31 -5.00 -10.51
C ASP A 128 -8.20 -5.32 -11.53
N SER A 129 -8.50 -5.31 -12.83
CA SER A 129 -7.53 -5.71 -13.87
C SER A 129 -6.27 -4.83 -13.85
N LYS A 130 -6.42 -3.52 -13.80
CA LYS A 130 -5.30 -2.57 -13.73
C LYS A 130 -4.59 -2.59 -12.38
N ARG A 131 -5.33 -2.83 -11.28
CA ARG A 131 -4.72 -3.02 -9.97
C ARG A 131 -3.80 -4.23 -9.98
N LEU A 132 -4.25 -5.37 -10.52
CA LEU A 132 -3.44 -6.58 -10.66
C LEU A 132 -2.21 -6.36 -11.57
N GLU A 133 -2.34 -5.60 -12.66
CA GLU A 133 -1.21 -5.24 -13.51
C GLU A 133 -0.21 -4.32 -12.80
N LYS A 134 -0.71 -3.31 -12.06
CA LYS A 134 0.14 -2.46 -11.22
C LYS A 134 0.87 -3.28 -10.17
N GLU A 135 0.16 -4.14 -9.42
CA GLU A 135 0.74 -5.03 -8.42
C GLU A 135 1.83 -5.93 -9.00
N LYS A 136 1.61 -6.54 -10.16
CA LYS A 136 2.61 -7.36 -10.86
C LYS A 136 3.84 -6.54 -11.25
N ARG A 137 3.65 -5.35 -11.81
CA ARG A 137 4.75 -4.45 -12.20
C ARG A 137 5.58 -4.01 -11.00
N VAL A 138 4.92 -3.60 -9.92
CA VAL A 138 5.57 -3.19 -8.66
C VAL A 138 6.33 -4.36 -8.05
N SER A 139 5.72 -5.55 -8.01
CA SER A 139 6.36 -6.78 -7.52
C SER A 139 7.62 -7.15 -8.29
N PHE A 140 7.55 -7.05 -9.62
CA PHE A 140 8.70 -7.34 -10.48
C PHE A 140 9.83 -6.33 -10.28
N ALA A 141 9.51 -5.04 -10.15
CA ALA A 141 10.49 -3.99 -9.88
C ALA A 141 11.16 -4.18 -8.51
N ALA A 142 10.38 -4.46 -7.46
CA ALA A 142 10.89 -4.78 -6.14
C ALA A 142 11.82 -6.01 -6.14
N GLY A 143 11.39 -7.12 -6.77
CA GLY A 143 12.20 -8.32 -6.92
C GLY A 143 13.52 -8.06 -7.64
N THR A 144 13.51 -7.18 -8.63
CA THR A 144 14.74 -6.76 -9.35
C THR A 144 15.69 -6.01 -8.42
N LEU A 145 15.20 -5.06 -7.61
CA LEU A 145 16.02 -4.32 -6.65
C LEU A 145 16.60 -5.23 -5.58
N VAL A 146 15.80 -6.13 -5.01
CA VAL A 146 16.27 -7.11 -4.01
C VAL A 146 17.34 -8.02 -4.60
N SER A 147 17.16 -8.48 -5.84
CA SER A 147 18.16 -9.28 -6.54
C SER A 147 19.46 -8.53 -6.80
N GLN A 148 19.40 -7.22 -7.10
CA GLN A 148 20.59 -6.39 -7.24
C GLN A 148 21.35 -6.25 -5.91
N ILE A 149 20.64 -6.02 -4.80
CA ILE A 149 21.24 -5.96 -3.46
C ILE A 149 21.91 -7.29 -3.11
N TYR A 150 21.20 -8.41 -3.31
CA TYR A 150 21.70 -9.75 -3.03
C TYR A 150 22.96 -10.07 -3.83
N ASN A 151 22.94 -9.83 -5.14
CA ASN A 151 24.05 -10.14 -6.02
C ASN A 151 25.29 -9.31 -5.68
N GLU A 152 25.12 -8.02 -5.37
CA GLU A 152 26.25 -7.18 -4.97
C GLU A 152 26.83 -7.63 -3.62
N LEU A 153 26.00 -8.03 -2.65
CA LEU A 153 26.46 -8.62 -1.41
C LEU A 153 27.24 -9.92 -1.65
N ALA A 154 26.72 -10.82 -2.48
CA ALA A 154 27.38 -12.06 -2.84
C ALA A 154 28.75 -11.80 -3.52
N ASP A 155 28.83 -10.82 -4.43
CA ASP A 155 30.08 -10.41 -5.09
C ASP A 155 31.10 -9.86 -4.09
N ILE A 156 30.65 -9.12 -3.07
CA ILE A 156 31.53 -8.61 -2.02
C ILE A 156 32.12 -9.78 -1.21
N PHE A 157 31.29 -10.72 -0.75
CA PHE A 157 31.76 -11.91 -0.01
C PHE A 157 32.70 -12.77 -0.84
N ALA A 158 32.42 -12.96 -2.14
CA ALA A 158 33.30 -13.72 -3.03
C ALA A 158 34.71 -13.13 -3.14
N LYS A 159 34.84 -11.80 -3.09
CA LYS A 159 36.16 -11.12 -3.12
C LYS A 159 37.02 -11.40 -1.87
N TYR A 160 36.41 -11.77 -0.76
CA TYR A 160 37.12 -12.13 0.48
C TYR A 160 37.38 -13.63 0.61
N ASP A 161 37.29 -14.38 -0.49
CA ASP A 161 37.54 -15.83 -0.59
C ASP A 161 36.67 -16.69 0.36
N GLN A 162 35.54 -16.15 0.74
CA GLN A 162 34.58 -16.82 1.60
C GLN A 162 33.40 -17.30 0.74
N THR A 163 33.65 -18.32 -0.06
CA THR A 163 32.62 -18.94 -0.89
C THR A 163 31.93 -20.10 -0.16
N ALA A 164 30.61 -20.11 -0.25
CA ALA A 164 29.74 -21.27 0.04
C ALA A 164 29.64 -21.74 1.49
N ASP A 165 30.02 -20.95 2.47
CA ASP A 165 29.66 -21.24 3.88
C ASP A 165 28.16 -20.94 4.08
N GLU A 166 27.45 -21.86 4.74
CA GLU A 166 26.03 -21.69 5.09
C GLU A 166 25.81 -20.45 5.95
N GLN A 167 26.77 -20.06 6.79
CA GLN A 167 26.72 -18.84 7.59
C GLN A 167 26.72 -17.58 6.71
N ILE A 168 27.48 -17.58 5.61
CA ILE A 168 27.54 -16.44 4.67
C ILE A 168 26.22 -16.33 3.92
N LYS A 169 25.67 -17.44 3.43
CA LYS A 169 24.35 -17.45 2.78
C LYS A 169 23.27 -16.96 3.73
N HIS A 170 23.27 -17.44 4.97
CA HIS A 170 22.38 -16.98 6.02
C HIS A 170 22.53 -15.47 6.26
N SER A 171 23.76 -14.98 6.38
CA SER A 171 24.05 -13.56 6.59
C SER A 171 23.55 -12.69 5.43
N ILE A 172 23.78 -13.09 4.17
CA ILE A 172 23.29 -12.35 2.99
C ILE A 172 21.77 -12.31 2.99
N ASN A 173 21.13 -13.48 3.20
CA ASN A 173 19.68 -13.59 3.22
C ASN A 173 19.07 -12.70 4.31
N THR A 174 19.55 -12.81 5.54
CA THR A 174 19.06 -12.04 6.69
C THR A 174 19.29 -10.54 6.48
N LEU A 175 20.45 -10.14 5.95
CA LEU A 175 20.74 -8.75 5.65
C LEU A 175 19.82 -8.20 4.57
N CYS A 176 19.56 -8.94 3.48
CA CYS A 176 18.61 -8.54 2.46
C CYS A 176 17.20 -8.32 3.04
N VAL A 177 16.73 -9.26 3.87
CA VAL A 177 15.41 -9.18 4.53
C VAL A 177 15.32 -7.93 5.40
N ARG A 178 16.33 -7.66 6.23
CA ARG A 178 16.37 -6.48 7.10
C ARG A 178 16.42 -5.16 6.33
N LEU A 179 17.22 -5.10 5.26
CA LEU A 179 17.31 -3.90 4.41
C LEU A 179 15.97 -3.61 3.74
N VAL A 180 15.34 -4.63 3.14
CA VAL A 180 14.03 -4.46 2.48
C VAL A 180 12.94 -4.11 3.48
N PHE A 181 12.97 -4.68 4.69
CA PHE A 181 12.07 -4.26 5.75
C PHE A 181 12.25 -2.77 6.10
N CYS A 182 13.49 -2.29 6.25
CA CYS A 182 13.76 -0.88 6.56
C CYS A 182 13.26 0.06 5.44
N LEU A 183 13.45 -0.32 4.18
CA LEU A 183 12.96 0.42 3.02
C LEU A 183 11.43 0.49 3.02
N TYR A 184 10.76 -0.65 3.25
CA TYR A 184 9.31 -0.71 3.38
C TYR A 184 8.79 0.11 4.58
N ALA A 185 9.44 -0.02 5.74
CA ALA A 185 9.06 0.65 6.97
C ALA A 185 9.13 2.18 6.83
N GLU A 186 10.10 2.68 6.08
CA GLU A 186 10.26 4.10 5.74
C GLU A 186 9.06 4.61 4.93
N ASP A 187 8.74 3.96 3.82
CA ASP A 187 7.68 4.39 2.90
C ASP A 187 6.27 4.11 3.44
N ALA A 188 6.09 3.02 4.18
CA ALA A 188 4.84 2.68 4.83
C ALA A 188 4.52 3.53 6.07
N GLY A 189 5.40 4.47 6.46
CA GLY A 189 5.21 5.34 7.61
C GLY A 189 5.33 4.63 8.97
N LEU A 190 6.00 3.48 9.01
CA LEU A 190 6.34 2.79 10.27
C LEU A 190 7.49 3.50 10.99
N PHE A 191 8.34 4.19 10.26
CA PHE A 191 9.31 5.11 10.83
C PHE A 191 8.69 6.50 10.96
N PRO A 192 8.92 7.21 12.08
CA PRO A 192 8.22 8.48 12.39
C PRO A 192 8.45 9.61 11.41
N THR A 193 9.61 9.64 10.74
CA THR A 193 9.95 10.71 9.81
C THR A 193 10.20 10.17 8.40
N LYS A 194 9.78 10.95 7.41
CA LYS A 194 9.99 10.60 6.01
C LYS A 194 11.50 10.54 5.69
N GLU A 195 11.90 9.58 4.85
CA GLU A 195 13.30 9.36 4.47
C GLU A 195 14.24 9.15 5.68
N GLN A 196 13.75 8.57 6.78
CA GLN A 196 14.51 8.42 8.02
C GLN A 196 15.69 7.45 7.86
N PHE A 197 15.45 6.32 7.21
CA PHE A 197 16.48 5.32 6.91
C PHE A 197 17.54 5.88 5.94
N TYR A 198 17.08 6.57 4.88
CA TYR A 198 17.95 7.26 3.95
C TYR A 198 18.84 8.28 4.67
N ASN A 199 18.24 9.19 5.42
CA ASN A 199 18.96 10.29 6.09
C ASN A 199 19.96 9.78 7.14
N TYR A 200 19.66 8.67 7.79
CA TYR A 200 20.59 8.03 8.72
C TYR A 200 21.84 7.45 8.01
N LEU A 201 21.67 6.84 6.84
CA LEU A 201 22.76 6.15 6.15
C LEU A 201 23.50 7.04 5.10
N GLU A 202 22.87 8.08 4.59
CA GLU A 202 23.44 8.94 3.55
C GLU A 202 24.81 9.53 3.93
N PRO A 203 25.00 10.12 5.14
CA PRO A 203 26.29 10.69 5.54
C PRO A 203 27.34 9.62 5.85
N VAL A 204 26.96 8.36 5.98
CA VAL A 204 27.87 7.27 6.36
C VAL A 204 28.72 6.83 5.17
N LYS A 205 30.04 6.75 5.36
CA LYS A 205 30.94 6.23 4.33
C LYS A 205 30.66 4.74 4.07
N PRO A 206 30.75 4.23 2.82
CA PRO A 206 30.42 2.85 2.49
C PRO A 206 31.10 1.81 3.39
N ASN A 207 32.38 1.97 3.66
CA ASN A 207 33.14 1.05 4.52
C ASN A 207 32.72 1.09 6.01
N LYS A 208 31.88 2.04 6.41
CA LYS A 208 31.31 2.16 7.77
C LYS A 208 29.83 1.80 7.84
N MET A 209 29.16 1.58 6.70
CA MET A 209 27.74 1.26 6.68
C MET A 209 27.41 -0.02 7.45
N GLY A 210 28.28 -1.01 7.44
CA GLY A 210 28.08 -2.22 8.24
C GLY A 210 27.98 -1.96 9.75
N LEU A 211 28.76 -1.00 10.27
CA LEU A 211 28.68 -0.60 11.68
C LEU A 211 27.39 0.17 11.97
N ALA A 212 27.03 1.11 11.07
CA ALA A 212 25.78 1.86 11.21
C ALA A 212 24.54 0.94 11.17
N LEU A 213 24.52 -0.04 10.27
CA LEU A 213 23.43 -1.02 10.18
C LEU A 213 23.36 -1.90 11.43
N LYS A 214 24.49 -2.35 11.98
CA LYS A 214 24.50 -3.11 13.25
C LYS A 214 23.91 -2.30 14.40
N ALA A 215 24.28 -1.02 14.51
CA ALA A 215 23.72 -0.13 15.52
C ALA A 215 22.21 0.07 15.32
N LEU A 216 21.77 0.28 14.07
CA LEU A 216 20.35 0.40 13.74
C LEU A 216 19.56 -0.87 14.07
N PHE A 217 20.05 -2.06 13.66
CA PHE A 217 19.38 -3.33 13.92
C PHE A 217 19.25 -3.61 15.41
N LYS A 218 20.30 -3.34 16.19
CA LYS A 218 20.23 -3.43 17.65
C LYS A 218 19.17 -2.46 18.20
N THR A 219 19.12 -1.25 17.69
CA THR A 219 18.13 -0.25 18.08
C THR A 219 16.69 -0.74 17.80
N LEU A 220 16.46 -1.31 16.63
CA LEU A 220 15.14 -1.85 16.24
C LEU A 220 14.73 -3.07 17.07
N ASP A 221 15.68 -3.83 17.59
CA ASP A 221 15.41 -5.02 18.44
C ASP A 221 15.24 -4.67 19.93
N THR A 222 15.74 -3.53 20.39
CA THR A 222 15.74 -3.17 21.82
C THR A 222 14.47 -2.38 22.18
N LYS A 223 13.60 -2.99 23.02
CA LYS A 223 12.32 -2.38 23.44
C LYS A 223 12.51 -1.29 24.50
N ASP A 224 13.36 -1.53 25.48
CA ASP A 224 13.61 -0.59 26.59
C ASP A 224 15.10 -0.24 26.66
N ARG A 225 15.48 0.72 25.83
CA ARG A 225 16.86 1.19 25.68
C ARG A 225 17.40 1.88 26.94
N LYS A 226 16.51 2.61 27.64
CA LYS A 226 16.87 3.30 28.89
C LYS A 226 17.12 2.38 30.07
N ALA A 227 16.55 1.18 30.03
CA ALA A 227 16.85 0.16 31.04
C ALA A 227 18.26 -0.41 30.89
N GLU A 228 18.79 -0.45 29.63
CA GLU A 228 20.16 -0.88 29.37
C GLU A 228 21.17 0.24 29.64
N ASP A 229 20.88 1.45 29.14
CA ASP A 229 21.73 2.64 29.32
C ASP A 229 20.86 3.89 29.43
N PRO A 230 20.78 4.54 30.62
CA PRO A 230 19.97 5.73 30.83
C PRO A 230 20.34 6.93 29.94
N PHE A 231 21.55 6.99 29.43
CA PHE A 231 22.07 8.08 28.60
C PHE A 231 22.05 7.77 27.10
N TRP A 232 21.67 6.56 26.72
CA TRP A 232 21.74 6.06 25.36
C TRP A 232 21.07 6.98 24.31
N GLU A 233 19.90 7.53 24.63
CA GLU A 233 19.16 8.42 23.71
C GLU A 233 19.89 9.75 23.50
N ASP A 234 20.52 10.28 24.56
CA ASP A 234 21.27 11.53 24.47
C ASP A 234 22.56 11.35 23.67
N GLU A 235 23.20 10.18 23.76
CA GLU A 235 24.41 9.83 23.04
C GLU A 235 24.13 9.41 21.58
N ASN A 236 22.90 8.92 21.29
CA ASN A 236 22.50 8.41 19.97
C ASN A 236 21.20 9.06 19.46
N PRO A 237 21.12 10.40 19.31
CA PRO A 237 19.89 11.11 19.01
C PRO A 237 19.25 10.72 17.66
N GLU A 238 20.04 10.32 16.67
CA GLU A 238 19.54 9.86 15.37
C GLU A 238 18.90 8.47 15.48
N LEU A 239 19.55 7.55 16.19
CA LEU A 239 19.04 6.20 16.41
C LEU A 239 17.81 6.17 17.35
N ALA A 240 17.77 7.09 18.32
CA ALA A 240 16.66 7.21 19.27
C ALA A 240 15.31 7.47 18.60
N GLN A 241 15.33 8.03 17.40
CA GLN A 241 14.11 8.30 16.63
C GLN A 241 13.50 7.03 15.97
N PHE A 242 14.26 5.93 15.86
CA PHE A 242 13.72 4.70 15.29
C PHE A 242 12.88 3.93 16.32
N PRO A 243 11.74 3.36 15.91
CA PRO A 243 10.87 2.59 16.81
C PRO A 243 11.47 1.23 17.16
N TYR A 244 10.93 0.59 18.18
CA TYR A 244 11.15 -0.84 18.42
C TYR A 244 10.31 -1.65 17.44
N VAL A 245 10.89 -2.69 16.83
CA VAL A 245 10.23 -3.62 15.91
C VAL A 245 10.10 -4.98 16.58
N ASN A 246 8.88 -5.34 16.96
CA ASN A 246 8.59 -6.65 17.56
C ASN A 246 8.64 -7.77 16.48
N GLY A 247 8.98 -8.98 16.87
CA GLY A 247 8.89 -10.17 16.02
C GLY A 247 10.22 -10.89 15.72
N GLY A 248 11.32 -10.46 16.33
CA GLY A 248 12.60 -11.17 16.26
C GLY A 248 13.36 -11.05 14.93
N LEU A 249 12.89 -10.22 13.99
CA LEU A 249 13.57 -9.98 12.70
C LEU A 249 15.02 -9.50 12.89
N PHE A 250 15.25 -8.70 13.93
CA PHE A 250 16.54 -8.08 14.21
C PHE A 250 17.32 -8.76 15.34
N ALA A 251 16.76 -9.82 15.98
CA ALA A 251 17.33 -10.47 17.16
C ALA A 251 18.64 -11.23 16.88
N ASP A 252 18.86 -11.74 15.65
CA ASP A 252 20.08 -12.44 15.30
C ASP A 252 21.24 -11.45 15.12
N GLU A 253 22.16 -11.41 16.11
CA GLU A 253 23.36 -10.57 16.09
C GLU A 253 24.56 -11.22 15.39
N ASP A 254 24.49 -12.53 15.07
CA ASP A 254 25.63 -13.28 14.52
C ASP A 254 25.80 -13.13 13.02
N ILE A 255 24.95 -12.31 12.36
CA ILE A 255 25.09 -12.04 10.93
C ILE A 255 26.36 -11.26 10.62
N ILE A 256 27.04 -11.70 9.56
CA ILE A 256 28.22 -11.00 9.03
C ILE A 256 27.73 -9.91 8.06
N ILE A 257 28.05 -8.64 8.39
CA ILE A 257 27.79 -7.52 7.49
C ILE A 257 29.11 -7.09 6.87
N PRO A 258 29.32 -7.25 5.55
CA PRO A 258 30.56 -6.90 4.91
C PRO A 258 30.74 -5.38 4.80
N PRO A 259 31.96 -4.85 4.57
CA PRO A 259 32.13 -3.47 4.18
C PRO A 259 31.45 -3.22 2.83
N PHE A 260 30.64 -2.16 2.75
CA PHE A 260 29.92 -1.83 1.52
C PHE A 260 30.81 -1.21 0.46
N THR A 261 30.44 -1.40 -0.79
CA THR A 261 30.98 -0.66 -1.93
C THR A 261 30.14 0.60 -2.19
N GLU A 262 30.71 1.57 -2.93
CA GLU A 262 29.93 2.73 -3.42
C GLU A 262 28.72 2.26 -4.24
N LYS A 263 28.89 1.19 -5.04
CA LYS A 263 27.81 0.60 -5.85
C LYS A 263 26.68 0.04 -4.99
N LEU A 264 26.98 -0.70 -3.91
CA LEU A 264 25.97 -1.22 -3.00
C LEU A 264 25.24 -0.09 -2.27
N LYS A 265 25.97 0.93 -1.81
CA LYS A 265 25.38 2.12 -1.21
C LYS A 265 24.43 2.83 -2.19
N ASP A 266 24.83 3.02 -3.45
CA ASP A 266 23.99 3.63 -4.49
C ASP A 266 22.71 2.83 -4.75
N ILE A 267 22.84 1.49 -4.83
CA ILE A 267 21.66 0.62 -5.02
C ILE A 267 20.66 0.79 -3.87
N ILE A 268 21.13 0.77 -2.62
CA ILE A 268 20.26 0.86 -1.44
C ILE A 268 19.63 2.25 -1.32
N LEU A 269 20.44 3.31 -1.38
CA LEU A 269 19.96 4.66 -1.06
C LEU A 269 19.28 5.34 -2.25
N ASN A 270 19.88 5.30 -3.45
CA ASN A 270 19.36 6.05 -4.58
C ASN A 270 18.34 5.26 -5.40
N LYS A 271 18.55 3.94 -5.59
CA LYS A 271 17.63 3.14 -6.41
C LYS A 271 16.51 2.53 -5.59
N ALA A 272 16.82 1.96 -4.42
CA ALA A 272 15.84 1.26 -3.62
C ALA A 272 15.11 2.18 -2.63
N SER A 273 15.77 3.12 -1.93
CA SER A 273 15.07 4.04 -1.02
C SER A 273 14.39 5.16 -1.82
N ARG A 274 15.11 6.09 -2.43
CA ARG A 274 14.50 7.23 -3.14
C ARG A 274 13.91 6.91 -4.51
N GLY A 275 14.43 5.90 -5.18
CA GLY A 275 14.04 5.55 -6.55
C GLY A 275 12.82 4.65 -6.68
N PHE A 276 12.29 4.13 -5.58
CA PHE A 276 11.19 3.18 -5.56
C PHE A 276 10.30 3.40 -4.33
N ASP A 277 8.99 3.37 -4.51
CA ASP A 277 8.01 3.50 -3.42
C ASP A 277 7.56 2.11 -2.95
N TRP A 278 8.03 1.69 -1.77
CA TRP A 278 7.72 0.40 -1.17
C TRP A 278 6.31 0.34 -0.59
N SER A 279 5.66 1.49 -0.33
CA SER A 279 4.29 1.53 0.20
C SER A 279 3.25 0.98 -0.78
N ASP A 280 3.57 0.97 -2.07
CA ASP A 280 2.75 0.36 -3.11
C ASP A 280 2.77 -1.19 -3.10
N ILE A 281 3.65 -1.80 -2.30
CA ILE A 281 3.75 -3.25 -2.17
C ILE A 281 2.77 -3.75 -1.11
N SER A 282 1.87 -4.65 -1.50
CA SER A 282 1.02 -5.33 -0.52
C SER A 282 1.85 -6.26 0.39
N PRO A 283 1.44 -6.49 1.65
CA PRO A 283 2.11 -7.43 2.54
C PRO A 283 2.30 -8.84 1.94
N THR A 284 1.36 -9.28 1.12
CA THR A 284 1.40 -10.57 0.41
C THR A 284 2.51 -10.61 -0.64
N ILE A 285 2.68 -9.51 -1.38
CA ILE A 285 3.77 -9.38 -2.36
C ILE A 285 5.12 -9.31 -1.68
N PHE A 286 5.17 -8.61 -0.54
CA PHE A 286 6.38 -8.50 0.26
C PHE A 286 6.93 -9.90 0.64
N GLY A 287 6.05 -10.80 1.10
CA GLY A 287 6.42 -12.18 1.35
C GLY A 287 6.96 -12.93 0.13
N ALA A 288 6.33 -12.77 -1.04
CA ALA A 288 6.77 -13.40 -2.28
C ALA A 288 8.14 -12.89 -2.77
N VAL A 289 8.45 -11.61 -2.58
CA VAL A 289 9.77 -11.03 -2.88
C VAL A 289 10.85 -11.72 -2.04
N PHE A 290 10.59 -11.98 -0.76
CA PHE A 290 11.52 -12.70 0.09
C PHE A 290 11.72 -14.16 -0.33
N GLU A 291 10.63 -14.88 -0.58
CA GLU A 291 10.71 -16.27 -1.00
C GLU A 291 11.53 -16.42 -2.29
N SER A 292 11.31 -15.54 -3.27
CA SER A 292 12.09 -15.53 -4.51
C SER A 292 13.58 -15.20 -4.31
N THR A 293 13.90 -14.44 -3.27
CA THR A 293 15.29 -14.04 -2.96
C THR A 293 16.03 -15.16 -2.23
N LEU A 294 15.34 -15.89 -1.36
CA LEU A 294 15.93 -16.94 -0.54
C LEU A 294 16.13 -18.24 -1.31
N ASN A 295 15.35 -18.51 -2.36
CA ASN A 295 15.45 -19.75 -3.12
C ASN A 295 16.18 -19.53 -4.46
N PRO A 296 17.43 -20.09 -4.61
CA PRO A 296 18.22 -19.95 -5.85
C PRO A 296 17.58 -20.56 -7.09
N ASP A 297 16.72 -21.57 -6.95
CA ASP A 297 16.09 -22.28 -8.05
C ASP A 297 14.93 -21.46 -8.65
N THR A 298 14.14 -20.81 -7.81
CA THR A 298 13.08 -19.88 -8.27
C THR A 298 13.64 -18.63 -8.93
N ARG A 299 14.87 -18.23 -8.57
CA ARG A 299 15.58 -17.10 -9.19
C ARG A 299 15.94 -17.32 -10.64
N ARG A 300 16.27 -18.56 -11.04
CA ARG A 300 16.67 -18.91 -12.43
C ARG A 300 15.51 -18.95 -13.41
N GLU A 301 14.32 -19.26 -12.93
CA GLU A 301 13.14 -19.45 -13.79
C GLU A 301 12.30 -18.17 -13.96
N GLY A 302 12.66 -17.07 -13.31
CA GLY A 302 11.89 -15.80 -13.37
C GLY A 302 10.45 -15.92 -12.87
N GLY A 303 10.09 -17.05 -12.26
CA GLY A 303 8.77 -17.38 -11.75
C GLY A 303 8.70 -17.12 -10.24
N MET A 304 8.15 -15.99 -9.85
CA MET A 304 7.66 -15.87 -8.49
C MET A 304 6.46 -16.81 -8.34
N HIS A 305 6.57 -17.83 -7.49
CA HIS A 305 5.42 -18.62 -7.06
C HIS A 305 4.56 -17.78 -6.10
N TYR A 306 3.97 -16.74 -6.66
CA TYR A 306 3.09 -15.85 -5.95
C TYR A 306 1.67 -16.42 -5.95
N THR A 307 1.15 -16.71 -4.77
CA THR A 307 -0.27 -16.99 -4.64
C THR A 307 -1.01 -15.65 -4.61
N SER A 308 -1.68 -15.30 -5.69
CA SER A 308 -2.41 -14.03 -5.79
C SER A 308 -3.50 -13.96 -4.71
N ILE A 309 -3.82 -12.74 -4.26
CA ILE A 309 -4.91 -12.46 -3.32
C ILE A 309 -6.21 -13.14 -3.80
N GLU A 310 -6.50 -13.07 -5.10
CA GLU A 310 -7.65 -13.74 -5.71
C GLU A 310 -7.65 -15.25 -5.47
N ASN A 311 -6.50 -15.91 -5.59
CA ASN A 311 -6.39 -17.35 -5.34
C ASN A 311 -6.45 -17.68 -3.85
N ILE A 312 -5.95 -16.81 -2.98
CA ILE A 312 -6.11 -16.93 -1.53
C ILE A 312 -7.59 -16.87 -1.17
N HIS A 313 -8.33 -15.90 -1.68
CA HIS A 313 -9.76 -15.75 -1.45
C HIS A 313 -10.59 -16.93 -1.97
N LYS A 314 -10.19 -17.59 -3.05
CA LYS A 314 -10.85 -18.86 -3.49
C LYS A 314 -10.78 -19.97 -2.43
N VAL A 315 -9.85 -19.88 -1.48
CA VAL A 315 -9.71 -20.81 -0.38
C VAL A 315 -10.37 -20.28 0.89
N ILE A 316 -10.03 -19.06 1.32
CA ILE A 316 -10.50 -18.53 2.61
C ILE A 316 -11.97 -18.16 2.61
N ASP A 317 -12.51 -17.66 1.48
CA ASP A 317 -13.91 -17.27 1.39
C ASP A 317 -14.85 -18.45 1.71
N PRO A 318 -14.82 -19.57 0.98
CA PRO A 318 -15.68 -20.69 1.26
C PRO A 318 -15.31 -21.45 2.54
N LEU A 319 -14.08 -21.30 3.05
CA LEU A 319 -13.63 -22.04 4.22
C LEU A 319 -14.22 -21.48 5.52
N PHE A 320 -14.27 -20.16 5.69
CA PHE A 320 -14.75 -19.51 6.91
C PHE A 320 -15.31 -18.09 6.71
N LEU A 321 -14.81 -17.32 5.73
CA LEU A 321 -15.10 -15.90 5.62
C LEU A 321 -16.56 -15.62 5.24
N ASP A 322 -17.12 -16.41 4.34
CA ASP A 322 -18.54 -16.30 3.94
C ASP A 322 -19.48 -16.55 5.11
N ASP A 323 -19.16 -17.52 5.97
CA ASP A 323 -19.96 -17.83 7.17
C ASP A 323 -19.87 -16.67 8.18
N LEU A 324 -18.70 -16.08 8.38
CA LEU A 324 -18.51 -14.94 9.27
C LEU A 324 -19.26 -13.70 8.74
N LYS A 325 -19.16 -13.42 7.45
CA LYS A 325 -19.92 -12.34 6.79
C LYS A 325 -21.42 -12.55 6.94
N ALA A 326 -21.91 -13.76 6.72
CA ALA A 326 -23.33 -14.07 6.88
C ALA A 326 -23.82 -13.91 8.34
N LYS A 327 -23.00 -14.24 9.34
CA LYS A 327 -23.30 -13.99 10.76
C LYS A 327 -23.38 -12.48 11.04
N LEU A 328 -22.42 -11.69 10.55
CA LEU A 328 -22.41 -10.24 10.73
C LEU A 328 -23.67 -9.60 10.11
N GLU A 329 -24.04 -10.01 8.90
CA GLU A 329 -25.24 -9.49 8.24
C GLU A 329 -26.53 -9.84 9.01
N LYS A 330 -26.62 -11.03 9.61
CA LYS A 330 -27.74 -11.38 10.51
C LYS A 330 -27.79 -10.49 11.75
N ILE A 331 -26.63 -10.13 12.31
CA ILE A 331 -26.56 -9.22 13.47
C ILE A 331 -27.09 -7.82 13.10
N LYS A 332 -26.74 -7.32 11.92
CA LYS A 332 -27.21 -6.01 11.42
C LYS A 332 -28.74 -5.96 11.20
N GLN A 333 -29.42 -7.09 10.96
CA GLN A 333 -30.85 -7.15 10.70
C GLN A 333 -31.73 -7.04 11.97
N TYR A 334 -31.15 -7.10 13.17
CA TYR A 334 -31.95 -6.90 14.40
C TYR A 334 -32.44 -5.46 14.50
N LYS A 335 -33.72 -5.30 14.96
CA LYS A 335 -34.32 -3.95 15.09
C LYS A 335 -33.95 -3.23 16.37
N ASN A 336 -33.54 -3.94 17.40
CA ASN A 336 -33.23 -3.35 18.72
C ASN A 336 -31.73 -3.08 18.83
N GLN A 337 -31.36 -1.82 19.04
CA GLN A 337 -29.96 -1.36 19.15
C GLN A 337 -29.17 -2.08 20.24
N LYS A 338 -29.82 -2.32 21.42
CA LYS A 338 -29.16 -3.08 22.49
C LYS A 338 -28.84 -4.51 22.06
N THR A 339 -29.78 -5.17 21.37
CA THR A 339 -29.57 -6.54 20.86
C THR A 339 -28.46 -6.58 19.81
N ILE A 340 -28.38 -5.55 18.94
CA ILE A 340 -27.31 -5.44 17.94
C ILE A 340 -25.96 -5.31 18.67
N HIS A 341 -25.88 -4.40 19.66
CA HIS A 341 -24.67 -4.18 20.43
C HIS A 341 -24.18 -5.46 21.13
N ASP A 342 -25.07 -6.11 21.91
CA ASP A 342 -24.75 -7.31 22.69
C ASP A 342 -24.27 -8.46 21.76
N LYS A 343 -24.90 -8.63 20.60
CA LYS A 343 -24.50 -9.63 19.60
C LYS A 343 -23.23 -9.27 18.86
N ALA A 344 -22.98 -7.99 18.61
CA ALA A 344 -21.74 -7.54 17.99
C ALA A 344 -20.55 -7.76 18.92
N VAL A 345 -20.69 -7.49 20.22
CA VAL A 345 -19.66 -7.77 21.23
C VAL A 345 -19.38 -9.28 21.30
N ALA A 346 -20.42 -10.12 21.35
CA ALA A 346 -20.25 -11.57 21.37
C ALA A 346 -19.58 -12.07 20.08
N PHE A 347 -19.89 -11.49 18.93
CA PHE A 347 -19.25 -11.82 17.66
C PHE A 347 -17.79 -11.36 17.60
N GLN A 348 -17.47 -10.21 18.18
CA GLN A 348 -16.09 -9.74 18.31
C GLN A 348 -15.25 -10.69 19.20
N GLU A 349 -15.83 -11.18 20.30
CA GLU A 349 -15.21 -12.21 21.14
C GLU A 349 -15.02 -13.55 20.39
N GLU A 350 -15.98 -13.94 19.56
CA GLU A 350 -15.84 -15.11 18.68
C GLU A 350 -14.68 -14.95 17.72
N LEU A 351 -14.57 -13.80 17.04
CA LEU A 351 -13.46 -13.50 16.13
C LEU A 351 -12.12 -13.51 16.84
N ALA A 352 -12.03 -12.92 18.04
CA ALA A 352 -10.80 -12.89 18.84
C ALA A 352 -10.31 -14.26 19.28
N ASN A 353 -11.19 -15.25 19.34
CA ASN A 353 -10.87 -16.63 19.73
C ASN A 353 -10.61 -17.57 18.54
N LEU A 354 -10.75 -17.09 17.29
CA LEU A 354 -10.41 -17.88 16.13
C LEU A 354 -8.90 -18.12 16.08
N THR A 355 -8.53 -19.33 15.75
CA THR A 355 -7.13 -19.73 15.56
C THR A 355 -6.96 -20.31 14.16
N PHE A 356 -5.91 -19.86 13.48
CA PHE A 356 -5.58 -20.31 12.14
C PHE A 356 -4.21 -20.98 12.15
N PHE A 357 -4.09 -22.09 11.43
CA PHE A 357 -2.85 -22.83 11.30
C PHE A 357 -2.60 -23.18 9.84
N ASP A 358 -1.50 -22.71 9.31
CA ASP A 358 -1.00 -23.06 7.99
C ASP A 358 0.31 -23.85 8.13
N PRO A 359 0.29 -25.17 7.91
CA PRO A 359 1.47 -26.03 8.09
C PRO A 359 2.54 -25.81 7.01
N ALA A 360 2.23 -25.09 5.93
CA ALA A 360 3.13 -24.84 4.81
C ALA A 360 3.10 -23.36 4.43
N CYS A 361 3.09 -22.49 5.44
CA CYS A 361 2.76 -21.07 5.29
C CYS A 361 3.68 -20.27 4.33
N GLY A 362 4.88 -20.77 4.03
CA GLY A 362 5.85 -20.03 3.23
C GLY A 362 6.09 -18.64 3.81
N SER A 363 5.81 -17.61 3.03
CA SER A 363 5.87 -16.20 3.46
C SER A 363 4.67 -15.74 4.33
N GLY A 364 3.72 -16.63 4.62
CA GLY A 364 2.56 -16.34 5.47
C GLY A 364 1.41 -15.63 4.75
N ASN A 365 1.36 -15.67 3.42
CA ASN A 365 0.38 -14.91 2.62
C ASN A 365 -1.07 -15.23 2.99
N PHE A 366 -1.42 -16.52 3.21
CA PHE A 366 -2.75 -16.92 3.66
C PHE A 366 -3.06 -16.39 5.06
N LEU A 367 -2.10 -16.42 5.99
CA LEU A 367 -2.29 -15.94 7.36
C LEU A 367 -2.43 -14.41 7.38
N THR A 368 -1.62 -13.71 6.58
CA THR A 368 -1.70 -12.25 6.44
C THR A 368 -3.05 -11.81 5.87
N GLU A 369 -3.50 -12.42 4.78
CA GLU A 369 -4.78 -12.09 4.15
C GLU A 369 -5.98 -12.48 5.03
N THR A 370 -5.85 -13.54 5.84
CA THR A 370 -6.85 -13.94 6.84
C THR A 370 -6.97 -12.91 7.97
N PHE A 371 -5.86 -12.24 8.30
CA PHE A 371 -5.84 -11.21 9.34
C PHE A 371 -6.43 -9.88 8.86
N LEU A 372 -6.21 -9.50 7.60
CA LEU A 372 -6.71 -8.26 6.98
C LEU A 372 -8.21 -8.33 6.72
#